data_40d80d0ae01bc3b6e64a6e16c58ec142
#
_entry.id   40d80d0ae01bc3b6e64a6e16c58ec142
#
_cell.length_a   1.000
_cell.length_b   1.000
_cell.length_c   1.000
_cell.angle_alpha   90.00
_cell.angle_beta   90.00
_cell.angle_gamma   90.00
#
_symmetry.space_group_name_H-M   'P 1'
#
loop_
_entity.id
_entity.type
_entity.pdbx_description
1 polymer ?
#
loop_
_entity_poly.entity_id
_entity_poly.type
_entity_poly.pdbx_seq_one_letter_code
_entity_poly.pdbx_strand_id
1 'polypeptide(L)'
;MKRTVTIPATFISIALGVLIALAGSQGSELYNGVALFALCASVSYLLHWIIFIPSYIYQTEHYFDLTGSISYLSAIGLGFYLNPSMDPRDLLIGVLIVIWAVRLGTFLFSRVKQDGKDGRFTIMKTQFHWYIMTWTLGGLWVFLTMAAGLAAITSNVNIPLGVMAYLGLALWILGFSIEVIADKQKRDFKKQQNKEKEYITSGLWAWSRHPNYFGEITLWAGLTLIALPVLSGWQLVTLISPVFVYVLLTRISGIPMLENRGMKKWGSDPEYIDYLERTPSLLLKKPNK
;
A
#
# COMPACT_ATOMS: atom_id res chain seq x y z
N MET A 1 4.37 -23.22 -0.67
CA MET A 1 3.35 -23.18 0.40
C MET A 1 2.31 -24.29 0.14
N LYS A 2 1.69 -24.91 1.18
CA LYS A 2 0.74 -26.02 0.99
C LYS A 2 -0.61 -25.50 0.43
N ARG A 3 -1.26 -26.31 -0.43
CA ARG A 3 -2.60 -25.99 -0.99
C ARG A 3 -3.65 -25.77 0.10
N THR A 4 -3.55 -26.52 1.21
CA THR A 4 -4.43 -26.40 2.38
C THR A 4 -4.41 -25.03 3.06
N VAL A 5 -3.42 -24.18 2.75
CA VAL A 5 -3.31 -22.81 3.26
C VAL A 5 -3.66 -21.81 2.16
N THR A 6 -3.15 -22.01 0.94
CA THR A 6 -3.31 -21.01 -0.14
C THR A 6 -4.73 -20.91 -0.67
N ILE A 7 -5.42 -22.04 -0.81
CA ILE A 7 -6.80 -22.05 -1.33
C ILE A 7 -7.75 -21.33 -0.36
N PRO A 8 -7.81 -21.68 0.95
CA PRO A 8 -8.64 -20.93 1.89
C PRO A 8 -8.26 -19.44 1.97
N ALA A 9 -6.96 -19.10 1.96
CA ALA A 9 -6.52 -17.72 1.99
C ALA A 9 -7.00 -16.91 0.78
N THR A 10 -7.06 -17.51 -0.43
CA THR A 10 -7.63 -16.89 -1.62
C THR A 10 -9.11 -16.57 -1.43
N PHE A 11 -9.91 -17.56 -0.97
CA PHE A 11 -11.34 -17.35 -0.74
C PHE A 11 -11.64 -16.37 0.38
N ILE A 12 -10.87 -16.42 1.48
CA ILE A 12 -11.00 -15.44 2.58
C ILE A 12 -10.69 -14.03 2.08
N SER A 13 -9.66 -13.86 1.24
CA SER A 13 -9.32 -12.56 0.66
C SER A 13 -10.43 -12.00 -0.23
N ILE A 14 -11.04 -12.85 -1.05
CA ILE A 14 -12.18 -12.47 -1.88
C ILE A 14 -13.38 -12.13 -1.00
N ALA A 15 -13.73 -12.98 -0.04
CA ALA A 15 -14.87 -12.78 0.85
C ALA A 15 -14.72 -11.47 1.65
N LEU A 16 -13.53 -11.21 2.20
CA LEU A 16 -13.23 -9.95 2.90
C LEU A 16 -13.42 -8.74 1.98
N GLY A 17 -12.89 -8.79 0.76
CA GLY A 17 -13.06 -7.72 -0.21
C GLY A 17 -14.53 -7.49 -0.56
N VAL A 18 -15.29 -8.55 -0.80
CA VAL A 18 -16.74 -8.47 -1.09
C VAL A 18 -17.50 -7.87 0.09
N LEU A 19 -17.24 -8.32 1.31
CA LEU A 19 -17.93 -7.79 2.51
C LEU A 19 -17.66 -6.30 2.71
N ILE A 20 -16.41 -5.86 2.53
CA ILE A 20 -16.07 -4.44 2.64
C ILE A 20 -16.62 -3.64 1.48
N ALA A 21 -16.65 -4.20 0.25
CA ALA A 21 -17.26 -3.56 -0.90
C ALA A 21 -18.77 -3.36 -0.69
N LEU A 22 -19.48 -4.36 -0.16
CA LEU A 22 -20.91 -4.25 0.16
C LEU A 22 -21.17 -3.23 1.27
N ALA A 23 -20.44 -3.28 2.36
CA ALA A 23 -20.60 -2.37 3.48
C ALA A 23 -20.23 -0.91 3.09
N GLY A 24 -19.11 -0.71 2.41
CA GLY A 24 -18.66 0.61 1.96
C GLY A 24 -19.53 1.21 0.85
N SER A 25 -20.39 0.41 0.22
CA SER A 25 -21.36 0.88 -0.79
C SER A 25 -22.57 1.62 -0.22
N GLN A 26 -22.78 1.58 1.10
CA GLN A 26 -23.83 2.40 1.71
C GLN A 26 -23.55 3.89 1.45
N GLY A 27 -24.53 4.64 0.94
CA GLY A 27 -24.35 6.07 0.64
C GLY A 27 -23.39 6.35 -0.54
N SER A 28 -23.03 5.34 -1.33
CA SER A 28 -22.33 5.53 -2.59
C SER A 28 -23.27 6.01 -3.68
N GLU A 29 -22.80 6.87 -4.58
CA GLU A 29 -23.43 7.14 -5.86
C GLU A 29 -23.69 5.82 -6.60
N LEU A 30 -24.76 5.81 -7.43
CA LEU A 30 -25.16 4.65 -8.22
C LEU A 30 -24.89 4.89 -9.71
N TYR A 31 -24.27 3.92 -10.36
CA TYR A 31 -24.17 3.88 -11.81
C TYR A 31 -24.96 2.67 -12.35
N ASN A 32 -26.01 2.93 -13.11
CA ASN A 32 -26.93 1.90 -13.61
C ASN A 32 -27.44 0.93 -12.52
N GLY A 33 -27.75 1.47 -11.33
CA GLY A 33 -28.26 0.67 -10.19
C GLY A 33 -27.18 -0.07 -9.39
N VAL A 34 -25.90 0.04 -9.75
CA VAL A 34 -24.77 -0.56 -9.02
C VAL A 34 -24.01 0.52 -8.27
N ALA A 35 -23.66 0.27 -7.01
CA ALA A 35 -22.88 1.20 -6.21
C ALA A 35 -21.49 1.46 -6.84
N LEU A 36 -21.17 2.74 -7.05
CA LEU A 36 -19.91 3.15 -7.70
C LEU A 36 -18.70 2.70 -6.90
N PHE A 37 -18.80 2.70 -5.56
CA PHE A 37 -17.75 2.16 -4.69
C PHE A 37 -17.40 0.70 -5.02
N ALA A 38 -18.43 -0.16 -5.16
CA ALA A 38 -18.21 -1.59 -5.49
C ALA A 38 -17.64 -1.77 -6.90
N LEU A 39 -18.08 -0.95 -7.87
CA LEU A 39 -17.52 -0.96 -9.23
C LEU A 39 -16.03 -0.61 -9.20
N CYS A 40 -15.65 0.47 -8.54
CA CYS A 40 -14.26 0.88 -8.43
C CYS A 40 -13.41 -0.12 -7.64
N ALA A 41 -13.96 -0.70 -6.55
CA ALA A 41 -13.29 -1.75 -5.78
C ALA A 41 -13.00 -3.00 -6.63
N SER A 42 -13.92 -3.39 -7.51
CA SER A 42 -13.75 -4.55 -8.39
C SER A 42 -12.60 -4.40 -9.38
N VAL A 43 -12.27 -3.17 -9.80
CA VAL A 43 -11.16 -2.88 -10.73
C VAL A 43 -9.84 -3.43 -10.21
N SER A 44 -9.57 -3.31 -8.90
CA SER A 44 -8.32 -3.78 -8.32
C SER A 44 -8.15 -5.30 -8.45
N TYR A 45 -9.21 -6.08 -8.22
CA TYR A 45 -9.17 -7.53 -8.40
C TYR A 45 -9.12 -7.94 -9.87
N LEU A 46 -9.96 -7.33 -10.70
CA LEU A 46 -10.03 -7.66 -12.13
C LEU A 46 -8.69 -7.44 -12.83
N LEU A 47 -8.02 -6.30 -12.60
CA LEU A 47 -6.72 -6.04 -13.18
C LEU A 47 -5.67 -7.03 -12.71
N HIS A 48 -5.66 -7.37 -11.42
CA HIS A 48 -4.73 -8.37 -10.90
C HIS A 48 -4.98 -9.76 -11.49
N TRP A 49 -6.22 -10.19 -11.66
CA TRP A 49 -6.53 -11.49 -12.26
C TRP A 49 -6.28 -11.53 -13.76
N ILE A 50 -6.56 -10.45 -14.49
CA ILE A 50 -6.26 -10.35 -15.93
C ILE A 50 -4.75 -10.45 -16.17
N ILE A 51 -3.95 -9.68 -15.42
CA ILE A 51 -2.48 -9.69 -15.59
C ILE A 51 -1.84 -10.95 -14.98
N PHE A 52 -2.47 -11.59 -14.00
CA PHE A 52 -2.05 -12.90 -13.50
C PHE A 52 -1.97 -13.95 -14.62
N ILE A 53 -2.91 -13.97 -15.57
CA ILE A 53 -2.96 -14.98 -16.62
C ILE A 53 -1.64 -15.02 -17.44
N PRO A 54 -1.22 -13.93 -18.13
CA PRO A 54 0.05 -13.93 -18.84
C PRO A 54 1.23 -14.08 -17.88
N SER A 55 1.19 -13.51 -16.68
CA SER A 55 2.27 -13.64 -15.70
C SER A 55 2.51 -15.08 -15.26
N TYR A 56 1.46 -15.88 -15.13
CA TYR A 56 1.58 -17.31 -14.84
C TYR A 56 2.07 -18.11 -16.05
N ILE A 57 1.57 -17.83 -17.25
CA ILE A 57 2.00 -18.51 -18.48
C ILE A 57 3.49 -18.27 -18.76
N TYR A 58 3.94 -17.03 -18.64
CA TYR A 58 5.34 -16.65 -18.91
C TYR A 58 6.24 -16.74 -17.68
N GLN A 59 5.72 -17.22 -16.52
CA GLN A 59 6.48 -17.38 -15.27
C GLN A 59 7.23 -16.11 -14.84
N THR A 60 6.58 -14.94 -14.94
CA THR A 60 7.16 -13.62 -14.64
C THR A 60 6.41 -12.88 -13.56
N GLU A 61 7.13 -12.17 -12.70
CA GLU A 61 6.61 -11.28 -11.66
C GLU A 61 6.80 -9.79 -11.97
N HIS A 62 7.43 -9.47 -13.09
CA HIS A 62 7.87 -8.09 -13.41
C HIS A 62 6.75 -7.05 -13.37
N TYR A 63 5.52 -7.46 -13.64
CA TYR A 63 4.36 -6.56 -13.71
C TYR A 63 3.52 -6.51 -12.44
N PHE A 64 3.87 -7.28 -11.39
CA PHE A 64 3.06 -7.34 -10.17
C PHE A 64 2.91 -5.98 -9.50
N ASP A 65 4.02 -5.33 -9.17
CA ASP A 65 4.04 -4.02 -8.53
C ASP A 65 3.43 -2.92 -9.45
N LEU A 66 3.69 -2.99 -10.76
CA LEU A 66 3.13 -2.06 -11.74
C LEU A 66 1.60 -2.22 -11.84
N THR A 67 1.09 -3.45 -11.81
CA THR A 67 -0.36 -3.72 -11.80
C THR A 67 -1.02 -3.09 -10.58
N GLY A 68 -0.38 -3.13 -9.41
CA GLY A 68 -0.86 -2.42 -8.22
C GLY A 68 -1.07 -0.94 -8.48
N SER A 69 -0.06 -0.26 -9.03
CA SER A 69 -0.14 1.17 -9.33
C SER A 69 -1.20 1.50 -10.40
N ILE A 70 -1.27 0.71 -11.48
CA ILE A 70 -2.31 0.87 -12.51
C ILE A 70 -3.71 0.66 -11.89
N SER A 71 -3.86 -0.27 -10.94
CA SER A 71 -5.15 -0.52 -10.27
C SER A 71 -5.61 0.68 -9.45
N TYR A 72 -4.72 1.36 -8.72
CA TYR A 72 -5.04 2.63 -8.04
C TYR A 72 -5.51 3.69 -9.04
N LEU A 73 -4.74 3.91 -10.10
CA LEU A 73 -5.06 4.93 -11.12
C LEU A 73 -6.37 4.63 -11.82
N SER A 74 -6.63 3.36 -12.18
CA SER A 74 -7.85 2.95 -12.86
C SER A 74 -9.09 3.06 -11.98
N ALA A 75 -8.99 2.67 -10.69
CA ALA A 75 -10.11 2.77 -9.76
C ALA A 75 -10.49 4.23 -9.48
N ILE A 76 -9.48 5.11 -9.25
CA ILE A 76 -9.72 6.55 -9.05
C ILE A 76 -10.22 7.20 -10.34
N GLY A 77 -9.63 6.88 -11.49
CA GLY A 77 -10.08 7.38 -12.78
C GLY A 77 -11.54 6.98 -13.09
N LEU A 78 -11.93 5.74 -12.79
CA LEU A 78 -13.31 5.28 -12.94
C LEU A 78 -14.26 6.02 -11.99
N GLY A 79 -13.85 6.19 -10.72
CA GLY A 79 -14.60 6.97 -9.73
C GLY A 79 -14.85 8.40 -10.22
N PHE A 80 -13.83 9.08 -10.71
CA PHE A 80 -13.93 10.43 -11.26
C PHE A 80 -14.78 10.51 -12.53
N TYR A 81 -14.67 9.51 -13.41
CA TYR A 81 -15.43 9.50 -14.66
C TYR A 81 -16.92 9.26 -14.46
N LEU A 82 -17.28 8.44 -13.46
CA LEU A 82 -18.67 8.03 -13.23
C LEU A 82 -19.38 8.79 -12.10
N ASN A 83 -18.66 9.54 -11.26
CA ASN A 83 -19.27 10.33 -10.20
C ASN A 83 -19.87 11.61 -10.77
N PRO A 84 -21.21 11.79 -10.73
CA PRO A 84 -21.88 12.98 -11.28
C PRO A 84 -21.76 14.22 -10.39
N SER A 85 -21.34 14.05 -9.13
CA SER A 85 -21.40 15.09 -8.09
C SER A 85 -20.03 15.35 -7.42
N MET A 86 -18.94 15.30 -8.19
CA MET A 86 -17.60 15.55 -7.70
C MET A 86 -17.43 16.88 -6.99
N ASP A 87 -16.82 16.85 -5.82
CA ASP A 87 -16.52 18.00 -5.01
C ASP A 87 -14.99 18.22 -4.82
N PRO A 88 -14.56 19.35 -4.20
CA PRO A 88 -13.14 19.60 -3.93
C PRO A 88 -12.47 18.56 -3.04
N ARG A 89 -13.19 17.83 -2.18
CA ARG A 89 -12.68 16.75 -1.33
C ARG A 89 -12.32 15.52 -2.17
N ASP A 90 -13.19 15.14 -3.11
CA ASP A 90 -12.97 14.04 -4.03
C ASP A 90 -11.72 14.27 -4.87
N LEU A 91 -11.61 15.48 -5.42
CA LEU A 91 -10.46 15.89 -6.20
C LEU A 91 -9.16 15.86 -5.37
N LEU A 92 -9.20 16.40 -4.13
CA LEU A 92 -8.05 16.38 -3.23
C LEU A 92 -7.61 14.94 -2.96
N ILE A 93 -8.51 14.07 -2.51
CA ILE A 93 -8.22 12.68 -2.20
C ILE A 93 -7.65 11.95 -3.42
N GLY A 94 -8.32 12.08 -4.57
CA GLY A 94 -7.90 11.41 -5.79
C GLY A 94 -6.53 11.85 -6.27
N VAL A 95 -6.23 13.16 -6.24
CA VAL A 95 -4.90 13.70 -6.59
C VAL A 95 -3.82 13.15 -5.66
N LEU A 96 -4.07 13.09 -4.35
CA LEU A 96 -3.12 12.54 -3.38
C LEU A 96 -2.84 11.05 -3.63
N ILE A 97 -3.87 10.24 -3.92
CA ILE A 97 -3.71 8.81 -4.28
C ILE A 97 -2.92 8.68 -5.58
N VAL A 98 -3.23 9.47 -6.61
CA VAL A 98 -2.54 9.44 -7.90
C VAL A 98 -1.05 9.78 -7.74
N ILE A 99 -0.71 10.84 -7.01
CA ILE A 99 0.68 11.24 -6.75
C ILE A 99 1.43 10.09 -6.08
N TRP A 100 0.86 9.48 -5.04
CA TRP A 100 1.49 8.36 -4.34
C TRP A 100 1.62 7.12 -5.23
N ALA A 101 0.57 6.74 -5.97
CA ALA A 101 0.56 5.56 -6.83
C ALA A 101 1.55 5.67 -7.99
N VAL A 102 1.65 6.84 -8.64
CA VAL A 102 2.63 7.10 -9.71
C VAL A 102 4.06 7.03 -9.17
N ARG A 103 4.30 7.65 -8.00
CA ARG A 103 5.63 7.61 -7.36
C ARG A 103 6.02 6.18 -7.00
N LEU A 104 5.11 5.43 -6.33
CA LEU A 104 5.39 4.06 -5.90
C LEU A 104 5.63 3.15 -7.12
N GLY A 105 4.77 3.23 -8.14
CA GLY A 105 4.88 2.41 -9.35
C GLY A 105 6.19 2.66 -10.10
N THR A 106 6.56 3.91 -10.31
CA THR A 106 7.82 4.26 -10.97
C THR A 106 9.04 3.81 -10.17
N PHE A 107 8.99 3.93 -8.84
CA PHE A 107 10.05 3.46 -7.95
C PHE A 107 10.22 1.94 -8.00
N LEU A 108 9.13 1.19 -7.82
CA LEU A 108 9.15 -0.27 -7.78
C LEU A 108 9.50 -0.87 -9.15
N PHE A 109 8.92 -0.34 -10.23
CA PHE A 109 9.23 -0.79 -11.58
C PHE A 109 10.70 -0.56 -11.94
N SER A 110 11.25 0.61 -11.59
CA SER A 110 12.67 0.91 -11.79
C SER A 110 13.57 -0.04 -11.00
N ARG A 111 13.17 -0.39 -9.78
CA ARG A 111 13.89 -1.36 -8.93
C ARG A 111 13.91 -2.75 -9.56
N VAL A 112 12.75 -3.27 -9.97
CA VAL A 112 12.66 -4.60 -10.59
C VAL A 112 13.49 -4.67 -11.89
N LYS A 113 13.49 -3.59 -12.68
CA LYS A 113 14.31 -3.49 -13.90
C LYS A 113 15.81 -3.52 -13.59
N GLN A 114 16.25 -2.91 -12.47
CA GLN A 114 17.65 -2.90 -12.05
C GLN A 114 18.08 -4.24 -11.41
N ASP A 115 17.24 -4.81 -10.54
CA ASP A 115 17.54 -6.05 -9.81
C ASP A 115 17.30 -7.31 -10.68
N GLY A 116 16.64 -7.19 -11.84
CA GLY A 116 16.35 -8.23 -12.83
C GLY A 116 15.28 -9.23 -12.43
N LYS A 117 15.07 -9.47 -11.13
CA LYS A 117 14.04 -10.38 -10.57
C LYS A 117 13.72 -10.04 -9.12
N ASP A 118 12.51 -10.39 -8.68
CA ASP A 118 12.17 -10.37 -7.25
C ASP A 118 12.23 -11.80 -6.67
N GLY A 119 13.21 -12.05 -5.81
CA GLY A 119 13.44 -13.36 -5.22
C GLY A 119 12.27 -13.93 -4.42
N ARG A 120 11.29 -13.08 -4.01
CA ARG A 120 10.06 -13.51 -3.32
C ARG A 120 9.23 -14.45 -4.19
N PHE A 121 9.23 -14.23 -5.50
CA PHE A 121 8.39 -14.94 -6.46
C PHE A 121 9.04 -16.19 -7.07
N THR A 122 10.31 -16.46 -6.83
CA THR A 122 11.08 -17.51 -7.52
C THR A 122 10.39 -18.89 -7.47
N ILE A 123 9.89 -19.31 -6.29
CA ILE A 123 9.18 -20.59 -6.14
C ILE A 123 7.66 -20.40 -6.34
N MET A 124 7.15 -19.23 -5.95
CA MET A 124 5.73 -18.92 -5.92
C MET A 124 5.11 -18.99 -7.32
N LYS A 125 5.76 -18.40 -8.32
CA LYS A 125 5.26 -18.32 -9.70
C LYS A 125 5.17 -19.67 -10.42
N THR A 126 5.87 -20.70 -9.93
CA THR A 126 5.79 -22.06 -10.49
C THR A 126 4.61 -22.87 -9.95
N GLN A 127 3.90 -22.37 -8.91
CA GLN A 127 2.79 -23.06 -8.25
C GLN A 127 1.50 -22.24 -8.42
N PHE A 128 0.60 -22.68 -9.29
CA PHE A 128 -0.65 -21.97 -9.63
C PHE A 128 -1.41 -21.46 -8.39
N HIS A 129 -1.72 -22.39 -7.43
CA HIS A 129 -2.51 -22.05 -6.24
C HIS A 129 -1.83 -21.00 -5.32
N TRP A 130 -0.50 -20.96 -5.29
CA TRP A 130 0.24 -19.95 -4.50
C TRP A 130 0.30 -18.63 -5.25
N TYR A 131 0.51 -18.70 -6.55
CA TYR A 131 0.64 -17.50 -7.37
C TYR A 131 -0.68 -16.75 -7.54
N ILE A 132 -1.81 -17.48 -7.79
CA ILE A 132 -3.15 -16.84 -7.85
C ILE A 132 -3.53 -16.22 -6.50
N MET A 133 -3.22 -16.88 -5.37
CA MET A 133 -3.41 -16.29 -4.04
C MET A 133 -2.66 -14.96 -3.91
N THR A 134 -1.41 -14.90 -4.35
CA THR A 134 -0.59 -13.70 -4.25
C THR A 134 -1.17 -12.56 -5.08
N TRP A 135 -1.63 -12.82 -6.29
CA TRP A 135 -2.28 -11.83 -7.13
C TRP A 135 -3.63 -11.37 -6.55
N THR A 136 -4.41 -12.28 -5.97
CA THR A 136 -5.66 -11.94 -5.27
C THR A 136 -5.39 -11.06 -4.04
N LEU A 137 -4.35 -11.38 -3.27
CA LEU A 137 -3.89 -10.54 -2.16
C LEU A 137 -3.40 -9.17 -2.65
N GLY A 138 -2.80 -9.08 -3.82
CA GLY A 138 -2.42 -7.81 -4.46
C GLY A 138 -3.64 -6.94 -4.74
N GLY A 139 -4.71 -7.51 -5.30
CA GLY A 139 -5.99 -6.81 -5.52
C GLY A 139 -6.63 -6.35 -4.21
N LEU A 140 -6.66 -7.22 -3.20
CA LEU A 140 -7.15 -6.88 -1.85
C LEU A 140 -6.32 -5.75 -1.22
N TRP A 141 -4.99 -5.82 -1.34
CA TRP A 141 -4.09 -4.78 -0.82
C TRP A 141 -4.42 -3.42 -1.42
N VAL A 142 -4.52 -3.31 -2.74
CA VAL A 142 -4.87 -2.05 -3.42
C VAL A 142 -6.21 -1.53 -2.92
N PHE A 143 -7.24 -2.39 -2.90
CA PHE A 143 -8.58 -2.01 -2.49
C PHE A 143 -8.62 -1.53 -1.04
N LEU A 144 -8.11 -2.32 -0.09
CA LEU A 144 -8.18 -1.97 1.34
C LEU A 144 -7.36 -0.71 1.68
N THR A 145 -6.21 -0.54 1.02
CA THR A 145 -5.36 0.63 1.25
C THR A 145 -6.08 1.92 0.88
N MET A 146 -6.80 1.97 -0.26
CA MET A 146 -7.51 3.18 -0.68
C MET A 146 -8.98 3.24 -0.23
N ALA A 147 -9.49 2.24 0.50
CA ALA A 147 -10.92 2.06 0.76
C ALA A 147 -11.60 3.31 1.33
N ALA A 148 -11.00 3.98 2.34
CA ALA A 148 -11.57 5.20 2.91
C ALA A 148 -11.65 6.35 1.89
N GLY A 149 -10.56 6.56 1.14
CA GLY A 149 -10.52 7.58 0.08
C GLY A 149 -11.49 7.28 -1.05
N LEU A 150 -11.56 6.03 -1.48
CA LEU A 150 -12.49 5.59 -2.52
C LEU A 150 -13.95 5.75 -2.09
N ALA A 151 -14.27 5.41 -0.83
CA ALA A 151 -15.62 5.59 -0.27
C ALA A 151 -16.01 7.07 -0.22
N ALA A 152 -15.08 7.98 0.07
CA ALA A 152 -15.33 9.41 -0.01
C ALA A 152 -15.58 9.88 -1.45
N ILE A 153 -14.70 9.53 -2.40
CA ILE A 153 -14.82 9.90 -3.82
C ILE A 153 -16.15 9.42 -4.44
N THR A 154 -16.68 8.31 -3.95
CA THR A 154 -17.91 7.72 -4.47
C THR A 154 -19.14 8.01 -3.60
N SER A 155 -19.00 8.84 -2.57
CA SER A 155 -20.10 9.22 -1.67
C SER A 155 -21.09 10.16 -2.37
N ASN A 156 -22.38 10.02 -2.02
CA ASN A 156 -23.41 10.98 -2.40
C ASN A 156 -23.54 12.15 -1.40
N VAL A 157 -22.61 12.26 -0.44
CA VAL A 157 -22.60 13.29 0.61
C VAL A 157 -21.47 14.27 0.33
N ASN A 158 -21.80 15.53 0.09
CA ASN A 158 -20.85 16.61 -0.15
C ASN A 158 -20.74 17.50 1.10
N ILE A 159 -19.55 17.56 1.68
CA ILE A 159 -19.23 18.42 2.83
C ILE A 159 -18.03 19.30 2.46
N PRO A 160 -18.09 20.63 2.63
CA PRO A 160 -16.95 21.51 2.35
C PRO A 160 -15.69 21.10 3.10
N LEU A 161 -14.52 21.44 2.52
CA LEU A 161 -13.23 21.21 3.17
C LEU A 161 -13.17 21.99 4.50
N GLY A 162 -12.94 21.26 5.58
CA GLY A 162 -12.84 21.82 6.92
C GLY A 162 -11.52 21.44 7.60
N VAL A 163 -11.40 21.66 8.89
CA VAL A 163 -10.19 21.44 9.70
C VAL A 163 -9.63 20.03 9.51
N MET A 164 -10.48 19.00 9.46
CA MET A 164 -10.03 17.62 9.25
C MET A 164 -9.36 17.42 7.90
N ALA A 165 -9.81 18.09 6.85
CA ALA A 165 -9.18 17.99 5.53
C ALA A 165 -7.78 18.63 5.55
N TYR A 166 -7.60 19.78 6.18
CA TYR A 166 -6.31 20.44 6.27
C TYR A 166 -5.31 19.69 7.18
N LEU A 167 -5.78 19.16 8.33
CA LEU A 167 -4.96 18.30 9.19
C LEU A 167 -4.57 17.01 8.48
N GLY A 168 -5.51 16.38 7.78
CA GLY A 168 -5.25 15.17 7.00
C GLY A 168 -4.26 15.42 5.87
N LEU A 169 -4.37 16.56 5.16
CA LEU A 169 -3.41 16.97 4.14
C LEU A 169 -2.01 17.20 4.73
N ALA A 170 -1.92 17.86 5.88
CA ALA A 170 -0.64 18.06 6.56
C ALA A 170 0.03 16.74 6.96
N LEU A 171 -0.75 15.79 7.50
CA LEU A 171 -0.27 14.44 7.81
C LEU A 171 0.15 13.68 6.53
N TRP A 172 -0.62 13.82 5.45
CA TRP A 172 -0.28 13.19 4.18
C TRP A 172 1.05 13.72 3.64
N ILE A 173 1.23 15.05 3.61
CA ILE A 173 2.47 15.68 3.15
C ILE A 173 3.66 15.22 4.01
N LEU A 174 3.50 15.21 5.34
CA LEU A 174 4.54 14.74 6.27
C LEU A 174 4.91 13.28 5.98
N GLY A 175 3.92 12.39 5.94
CA GLY A 175 4.13 10.97 5.70
C GLY A 175 4.78 10.69 4.34
N PHE A 176 4.28 11.32 3.29
CA PHE A 176 4.81 11.20 1.93
C PHE A 176 6.26 11.71 1.84
N SER A 177 6.56 12.83 2.48
CA SER A 177 7.93 13.37 2.52
C SER A 177 8.89 12.41 3.22
N ILE A 178 8.50 11.86 4.36
CA ILE A 178 9.32 10.89 5.10
C ILE A 178 9.56 9.64 4.25
N GLU A 179 8.53 9.10 3.61
CA GLU A 179 8.63 7.91 2.75
C GLU A 179 9.59 8.15 1.58
N VAL A 180 9.41 9.26 0.85
CA VAL A 180 10.25 9.62 -0.31
C VAL A 180 11.71 9.83 0.10
N ILE A 181 11.96 10.56 1.19
CA ILE A 181 13.31 10.82 1.69
C ILE A 181 13.99 9.51 2.14
N ALA A 182 13.27 8.68 2.90
CA ALA A 182 13.80 7.41 3.38
C ALA A 182 14.17 6.46 2.23
N ASP A 183 13.29 6.31 1.24
CA ASP A 183 13.55 5.49 0.07
C ASP A 183 14.70 6.02 -0.78
N LYS A 184 14.81 7.35 -0.91
CA LYS A 184 15.95 7.98 -1.59
C LYS A 184 17.25 7.70 -0.85
N GLN A 185 17.30 7.92 0.46
CA GLN A 185 18.48 7.63 1.29
C GLN A 185 18.93 6.17 1.14
N LYS A 186 18.00 5.21 1.20
CA LYS A 186 18.30 3.78 1.03
C LYS A 186 18.81 3.46 -0.36
N ARG A 187 18.24 4.06 -1.41
CA ARG A 187 18.70 3.89 -2.79
C ARG A 187 20.08 4.46 -3.01
N ASP A 188 20.35 5.67 -2.50
CA ASP A 188 21.64 6.35 -2.64
C ASP A 188 22.72 5.57 -1.86
N PHE A 189 22.40 5.07 -0.66
CA PHE A 189 23.27 4.18 0.10
C PHE A 189 23.61 2.89 -0.68
N LYS A 190 22.62 2.27 -1.36
CA LYS A 190 22.88 1.06 -2.17
C LYS A 190 23.84 1.31 -3.33
N LYS A 191 23.91 2.52 -3.88
CA LYS A 191 24.77 2.88 -5.01
C LYS A 191 26.23 3.17 -4.62
N GLN A 192 26.54 3.37 -3.35
CA GLN A 192 27.90 3.61 -2.89
C GLN A 192 28.77 2.40 -3.12
N GLN A 193 29.97 2.57 -3.72
CA GLN A 193 30.88 1.47 -4.05
C GLN A 193 31.73 1.01 -2.85
N ASN A 194 32.20 1.95 -2.03
CA ASN A 194 33.04 1.68 -0.85
C ASN A 194 32.25 1.92 0.44
N LYS A 195 31.36 0.97 0.79
CA LYS A 195 30.57 1.04 2.01
C LYS A 195 31.35 0.45 3.18
N GLU A 196 31.42 1.17 4.28
CA GLU A 196 31.89 0.58 5.55
C GLU A 196 30.93 -0.50 6.07
N LYS A 197 29.62 -0.33 5.83
CA LYS A 197 28.56 -1.25 6.25
C LYS A 197 27.69 -1.65 5.08
N GLU A 198 27.14 -2.86 5.11
CA GLU A 198 26.20 -3.35 4.09
C GLU A 198 24.73 -2.92 4.35
N TYR A 199 24.46 -2.31 5.49
CA TYR A 199 23.14 -1.83 5.92
C TYR A 199 23.21 -0.35 6.29
N ILE A 200 22.14 0.38 6.01
CA ILE A 200 22.03 1.81 6.25
C ILE A 200 21.67 2.10 7.71
N THR A 201 22.43 3.02 8.35
CA THR A 201 22.20 3.48 9.74
C THR A 201 22.22 5.00 9.86
N SER A 202 22.16 5.74 8.73
CA SER A 202 22.26 7.20 8.68
C SER A 202 20.97 7.86 8.22
N GLY A 203 20.87 9.18 8.41
CA GLY A 203 19.68 9.94 8.04
C GLY A 203 18.44 9.50 8.83
N LEU A 204 17.30 9.34 8.17
CA LEU A 204 16.06 8.84 8.80
C LEU A 204 16.21 7.40 9.31
N TRP A 205 17.10 6.59 8.75
CA TRP A 205 17.39 5.23 9.18
C TRP A 205 18.13 5.15 10.52
N ALA A 206 18.69 6.26 10.99
CA ALA A 206 19.18 6.38 12.37
C ALA A 206 18.06 6.63 13.39
N TRP A 207 16.89 7.12 12.94
CA TRP A 207 15.76 7.45 13.82
C TRP A 207 14.73 6.32 13.90
N SER A 208 14.64 5.51 12.85
CA SER A 208 13.79 4.33 12.75
C SER A 208 14.42 3.32 11.81
N ARG A 209 14.23 2.02 12.07
CA ARG A 209 14.67 0.96 11.17
C ARG A 209 13.83 0.84 9.90
N HIS A 210 12.59 1.40 9.93
CA HIS A 210 11.64 1.38 8.81
C HIS A 210 10.94 2.74 8.65
N PRO A 211 11.69 3.84 8.42
CA PRO A 211 11.12 5.18 8.36
C PRO A 211 10.16 5.37 7.18
N ASN A 212 10.38 4.67 6.06
CA ASN A 212 9.48 4.68 4.92
C ASN A 212 8.11 4.06 5.26
N TYR A 213 8.05 3.01 6.08
CA TYR A 213 6.80 2.42 6.53
C TYR A 213 6.04 3.33 7.51
N PHE A 214 6.78 4.03 8.38
CA PHE A 214 6.17 5.07 9.20
C PHE A 214 5.54 6.17 8.32
N GLY A 215 6.24 6.60 7.28
CA GLY A 215 5.74 7.56 6.30
C GLY A 215 4.47 7.07 5.61
N GLU A 216 4.48 5.84 5.09
CA GLU A 216 3.34 5.22 4.40
C GLU A 216 2.11 5.10 5.31
N ILE A 217 2.27 4.62 6.55
CA ILE A 217 1.16 4.55 7.52
C ILE A 217 0.60 5.94 7.82
N THR A 218 1.48 6.93 7.99
CA THR A 218 1.09 8.31 8.31
C THR A 218 0.31 8.96 7.18
N LEU A 219 0.73 8.79 5.92
CA LEU A 219 0.02 9.38 4.78
C LEU A 219 -1.37 8.75 4.58
N TRP A 220 -1.52 7.42 4.74
CA TRP A 220 -2.82 6.77 4.64
C TRP A 220 -3.76 7.13 5.81
N ALA A 221 -3.21 7.34 7.01
CA ALA A 221 -3.98 7.92 8.12
C ALA A 221 -4.43 9.35 7.81
N GLY A 222 -3.57 10.18 7.24
CA GLY A 222 -3.90 11.53 6.79
C GLY A 222 -5.00 11.53 5.73
N LEU A 223 -4.91 10.65 4.71
CA LEU A 223 -5.93 10.52 3.68
C LEU A 223 -7.29 10.07 4.26
N THR A 224 -7.26 9.14 5.21
CA THR A 224 -8.46 8.68 5.92
C THR A 224 -9.11 9.81 6.72
N LEU A 225 -8.31 10.69 7.33
CA LEU A 225 -8.82 11.87 8.04
C LEU A 225 -9.51 12.87 7.09
N ILE A 226 -9.00 13.02 5.86
CA ILE A 226 -9.66 13.83 4.82
C ILE A 226 -11.02 13.22 4.45
N ALA A 227 -11.09 11.89 4.32
CA ALA A 227 -12.30 11.16 3.93
C ALA A 227 -13.38 11.14 5.04
N LEU A 228 -12.97 11.09 6.31
CA LEU A 228 -13.85 10.81 7.46
C LEU A 228 -15.16 11.61 7.52
N PRO A 229 -15.20 12.93 7.24
CA PRO A 229 -16.43 13.72 7.40
C PRO A 229 -17.61 13.30 6.51
N VAL A 230 -17.36 12.68 5.37
CA VAL A 230 -18.40 12.23 4.42
C VAL A 230 -18.81 10.77 4.60
N LEU A 231 -18.09 10.03 5.46
CA LEU A 231 -18.38 8.61 5.73
C LEU A 231 -19.42 8.46 6.84
N SER A 232 -20.43 7.63 6.60
CA SER A 232 -21.50 7.36 7.58
C SER A 232 -21.92 5.89 7.56
N GLY A 233 -22.58 5.44 8.63
CA GLY A 233 -23.12 4.08 8.73
C GLY A 233 -22.06 3.00 8.45
N TRP A 234 -22.38 2.06 7.57
CA TRP A 234 -21.48 0.97 7.22
C TRP A 234 -20.25 1.41 6.40
N GLN A 235 -20.26 2.60 5.79
CA GLN A 235 -19.04 3.15 5.15
C GLN A 235 -17.87 3.29 6.13
N LEU A 236 -18.15 3.44 7.44
CA LEU A 236 -17.10 3.52 8.47
C LEU A 236 -16.22 2.26 8.52
N VAL A 237 -16.65 1.12 7.96
CA VAL A 237 -15.78 -0.05 7.82
C VAL A 237 -14.54 0.25 6.97
N THR A 238 -14.61 1.21 6.05
CA THR A 238 -13.50 1.62 5.19
C THR A 238 -12.37 2.31 5.95
N LEU A 239 -12.61 2.76 7.20
CA LEU A 239 -11.58 3.24 8.12
C LEU A 239 -10.57 2.15 8.49
N ILE A 240 -10.81 0.90 8.10
CA ILE A 240 -9.81 -0.18 8.15
C ILE A 240 -8.55 0.16 7.36
N SER A 241 -8.60 1.08 6.38
CA SER A 241 -7.49 1.42 5.48
C SER A 241 -6.15 1.65 6.20
N PRO A 242 -5.96 2.63 7.10
CA PRO A 242 -4.68 2.83 7.78
C PRO A 242 -4.35 1.69 8.74
N VAL A 243 -5.35 1.03 9.33
CA VAL A 243 -5.14 -0.14 10.21
C VAL A 243 -4.61 -1.32 9.39
N PHE A 244 -5.16 -1.54 8.20
CA PHE A 244 -4.69 -2.58 7.29
C PHE A 244 -3.24 -2.33 6.87
N VAL A 245 -2.90 -1.11 6.45
CA VAL A 245 -1.52 -0.74 6.08
C VAL A 245 -0.58 -0.97 7.26
N TYR A 246 -0.96 -0.53 8.46
CA TYR A 246 -0.18 -0.77 9.68
C TYR A 246 0.06 -2.26 9.93
N VAL A 247 -1.00 -3.07 9.95
CA VAL A 247 -0.89 -4.52 10.21
C VAL A 247 -0.09 -5.21 9.11
N LEU A 248 -0.33 -4.87 7.84
CA LEU A 248 0.40 -5.43 6.71
C LEU A 248 1.91 -5.20 6.84
N LEU A 249 2.31 -3.95 7.09
CA LEU A 249 3.73 -3.58 7.14
C LEU A 249 4.43 -4.03 8.43
N THR A 250 3.72 -4.06 9.57
CA THR A 250 4.34 -4.37 10.87
C THR A 250 4.22 -5.82 11.29
N ARG A 251 3.24 -6.59 10.77
CA ARG A 251 2.94 -7.95 11.26
C ARG A 251 2.97 -9.04 10.18
N ILE A 252 2.67 -8.71 8.92
CA ILE A 252 2.46 -9.72 7.88
C ILE A 252 3.65 -9.80 6.90
N SER A 253 3.97 -8.72 6.20
CA SER A 253 4.90 -8.78 5.07
C SER A 253 6.11 -7.83 5.15
N GLY A 254 5.99 -6.70 5.80
CA GLY A 254 7.03 -5.66 5.83
C GLY A 254 8.17 -5.95 6.79
N ILE A 255 8.07 -5.41 8.00
CA ILE A 255 9.09 -5.46 9.05
C ILE A 255 9.55 -6.89 9.34
N PRO A 256 8.65 -7.89 9.61
CA PRO A 256 9.10 -9.23 9.98
C PRO A 256 9.98 -9.89 8.92
N MET A 257 9.62 -9.70 7.65
CA MET A 257 10.40 -10.30 6.55
C MET A 257 11.76 -9.62 6.38
N LEU A 258 11.83 -8.30 6.52
CA LEU A 258 13.08 -7.55 6.37
C LEU A 258 14.03 -7.80 7.54
N GLU A 259 13.54 -7.79 8.78
CA GLU A 259 14.35 -8.06 9.97
C GLU A 259 14.88 -9.49 9.98
N ASN A 260 14.04 -10.48 9.63
CA ASN A 260 14.49 -11.86 9.49
C ASN A 260 15.60 -12.03 8.42
N ARG A 261 15.51 -11.29 7.30
CA ARG A 261 16.57 -11.29 6.29
C ARG A 261 17.84 -10.60 6.79
N GLY A 262 17.69 -9.48 7.50
CA GLY A 262 18.80 -8.77 8.12
C GLY A 262 19.53 -9.64 9.15
N MET A 263 18.81 -10.29 10.05
CA MET A 263 19.36 -11.21 11.04
C MET A 263 20.12 -12.38 10.39
N LYS A 264 19.59 -12.97 9.32
CA LYS A 264 20.29 -14.04 8.59
C LYS A 264 21.56 -13.56 7.91
N LYS A 265 21.64 -12.30 7.49
CA LYS A 265 22.78 -11.77 6.74
C LYS A 265 23.82 -11.11 7.64
N TRP A 266 23.37 -10.40 8.67
CA TRP A 266 24.23 -9.54 9.51
C TRP A 266 24.11 -9.82 11.01
N GLY A 267 23.39 -10.87 11.43
CA GLY A 267 23.17 -11.19 12.85
C GLY A 267 24.41 -11.57 13.63
N SER A 268 25.54 -11.87 12.95
CA SER A 268 26.85 -12.06 13.58
C SER A 268 27.68 -10.78 13.73
N ASP A 269 27.22 -9.66 13.17
CA ASP A 269 27.88 -8.35 13.28
C ASP A 269 27.40 -7.64 14.58
N PRO A 270 28.30 -7.40 15.57
CA PRO A 270 27.93 -6.74 16.82
C PRO A 270 27.36 -5.32 16.61
N GLU A 271 27.84 -4.59 15.59
CA GLU A 271 27.35 -3.25 15.30
C GLU A 271 25.94 -3.27 14.72
N TYR A 272 25.56 -4.33 13.98
CA TYR A 272 24.20 -4.53 13.52
C TYR A 272 23.25 -4.82 14.69
N ILE A 273 23.67 -5.64 15.65
CA ILE A 273 22.88 -5.94 16.85
C ILE A 273 22.67 -4.65 17.68
N ASP A 274 23.73 -3.90 17.95
CA ASP A 274 23.67 -2.60 18.62
C ASP A 274 22.71 -1.64 17.90
N TYR A 275 22.77 -1.58 16.58
CA TYR A 275 21.81 -0.77 15.79
C TYR A 275 20.35 -1.23 16.00
N LEU A 276 20.08 -2.53 16.03
CA LEU A 276 18.73 -3.06 16.28
C LEU A 276 18.23 -2.73 17.68
N GLU A 277 19.08 -2.74 18.69
CA GLU A 277 18.71 -2.47 20.10
C GLU A 277 18.41 -1.00 20.34
N ARG A 278 19.22 -0.09 19.80
CA ARG A 278 19.09 1.34 20.05
C ARG A 278 18.11 2.07 19.11
N THR A 279 17.80 1.48 17.94
CA THR A 279 16.96 2.12 16.92
C THR A 279 15.56 1.51 16.91
N PRO A 280 14.49 2.29 17.15
CA PRO A 280 13.11 1.78 17.12
C PRO A 280 12.76 1.16 15.77
N SER A 281 11.92 0.11 15.79
CA SER A 281 11.52 -0.58 14.57
C SER A 281 10.71 0.31 13.62
N LEU A 282 9.76 1.10 14.14
CA LEU A 282 8.83 1.88 13.32
C LEU A 282 8.84 3.38 13.67
N LEU A 283 8.67 3.73 14.94
CA LEU A 283 8.53 5.13 15.35
C LEU A 283 9.83 5.90 15.15
N LEU A 284 9.71 7.16 14.70
CA LEU A 284 10.86 8.04 14.58
C LEU A 284 11.28 8.58 15.97
N LYS A 285 12.42 8.16 16.44
CA LYS A 285 13.04 8.65 17.68
C LYS A 285 14.44 9.17 17.38
N LYS A 286 14.69 10.42 17.76
CA LYS A 286 16.03 11.00 17.60
C LYS A 286 17.06 10.12 18.30
N PRO A 287 18.19 9.76 17.64
CA PRO A 287 19.28 9.02 18.28
C PRO A 287 19.76 9.73 19.52
N ASN A 288 19.99 9.00 20.61
CA ASN A 288 20.74 9.53 21.74
C ASN A 288 22.18 9.75 21.24
N LYS A 289 22.73 10.91 21.54
CA LYS A 289 24.14 11.23 21.26
C LYS A 289 25.08 10.31 22.03
#